data_d9cff4703e4f26ec69c2d97f219b2474
#
_entry.id   d9cff4703e4f26ec69c2d97f219b2474
#
_cell.length_a   1.000
_cell.length_b   1.000
_cell.length_c   1.000
_cell.angle_alpha   90.00
_cell.angle_beta   90.00
_cell.angle_gamma   90.00
#
_symmetry.space_group_name_H-M   'P 1'
#
loop_
_entity.id
_entity.type
_entity.pdbx_description
1 polymer ?
#
loop_
_entity_poly.entity_id
_entity_poly.type
_entity_poly.pdbx_seq_one_letter_code
_entity_poly.pdbx_strand_id
1 'polypeptide(L)'
;MMLFDKLQYTVLALSLTLGAGHAEAAPPSPMSFPNWYAPKGYLTELSTSLKAAQAEQRSVSIIQLGDSHIQAGYATRPLRQALQQRYGDAGRGWIGWYRLYGSNAPRDYSVTSLGLPWSGETVLRSELTRPIGLGGYSLSAPAGRSFTLSISSLGRPFRQLVVLRSALSYPLVGTGQSSTQRGQFAIGSYVADTLSWSTPIMDTSLSPQLSEGDEAVYAGCALLSGKGGALVSDIGINGAAYRHYLAADYAEQLAQLRPELLILSLGTNDTYSTKANIEEVLAQARSFVQLVRELLPKTKILLTTPPPSYFRSASTSYVYTGKRKKRRRRRVTTTVYSYNTKAREFAAALMRLAEEEGIAAFDLHSAMGGEQGTKSWIADGLLLGDRVHYAQEGYERQGQLLTEALLAQLEL
;
A
#
# COMPACT_ATOMS: atom_id res chain seq x y z
N MET A 1 11.96 7.31 -19.24
CA MET A 1 12.26 5.94 -19.69
C MET A 1 12.28 5.04 -18.46
N MET A 2 11.62 3.92 -18.51
CA MET A 2 10.98 3.14 -17.44
C MET A 2 11.92 2.51 -16.40
N LEU A 3 11.52 2.50 -15.11
CA LEU A 3 12.25 1.84 -14.02
C LEU A 3 12.28 0.31 -14.17
N PHE A 4 11.34 -0.29 -14.90
CA PHE A 4 11.15 -1.73 -14.99
C PHE A 4 11.33 -2.33 -16.40
N ASP A 5 11.39 -1.55 -17.47
CA ASP A 5 11.39 -2.06 -18.84
C ASP A 5 12.77 -2.24 -19.51
N LYS A 6 13.87 -1.78 -18.92
CA LYS A 6 15.21 -1.88 -19.55
C LYS A 6 15.97 -3.19 -19.31
N LEU A 7 15.35 -4.17 -18.65
CA LEU A 7 15.98 -5.49 -18.39
C LEU A 7 15.49 -6.60 -19.33
N GLN A 8 14.85 -6.24 -20.43
CA GLN A 8 14.35 -7.23 -21.39
C GLN A 8 14.98 -7.04 -22.75
N TYR A 9 16.13 -7.56 -23.00
CA TYR A 9 16.52 -8.05 -24.33
C TYR A 9 17.78 -8.91 -24.20
N THR A 10 17.63 -10.18 -24.36
CA THR A 10 18.38 -11.14 -25.15
C THR A 10 18.24 -12.52 -24.53
N VAL A 11 17.41 -13.36 -25.10
CA VAL A 11 17.71 -14.75 -25.46
C VAL A 11 16.51 -15.30 -26.24
N LEU A 12 16.75 -15.54 -27.54
CA LEU A 12 15.91 -16.38 -28.40
C LEU A 12 16.34 -17.83 -28.18
N ALA A 13 15.44 -18.71 -27.81
CA ALA A 13 15.67 -20.16 -27.97
C ALA A 13 14.35 -20.87 -28.30
N LEU A 14 14.39 -21.53 -29.42
CA LEU A 14 13.40 -22.44 -29.99
C LEU A 14 13.20 -23.68 -29.10
N SER A 15 11.97 -24.12 -28.90
CA SER A 15 11.69 -25.52 -28.60
C SER A 15 10.28 -25.96 -29.00
N LEU A 16 10.23 -27.13 -29.61
CA LEU A 16 9.11 -27.80 -30.25
C LEU A 16 8.04 -28.31 -29.24
N THR A 17 6.84 -28.42 -29.79
CA THR A 17 5.60 -28.95 -29.24
C THR A 17 5.58 -30.47 -29.08
N LEU A 18 4.92 -30.95 -28.04
CA LEU A 18 4.19 -32.21 -28.00
C LEU A 18 2.89 -32.02 -27.22
N GLY A 19 1.77 -32.22 -27.89
CA GLY A 19 0.44 -32.07 -27.33
C GLY A 19 -0.01 -33.32 -26.56
N ALA A 20 -0.72 -33.08 -25.48
CA ALA A 20 -1.65 -34.03 -24.88
C ALA A 20 -2.91 -33.24 -24.50
N GLY A 21 -4.02 -33.57 -25.20
CA GLY A 21 -5.30 -32.92 -24.94
C GLY A 21 -5.86 -33.33 -23.58
N HIS A 22 -6.04 -32.35 -22.73
CA HIS A 22 -6.94 -32.46 -21.60
C HIS A 22 -8.22 -31.67 -21.91
N ALA A 23 -9.36 -32.33 -21.83
CA ALA A 23 -10.66 -31.66 -21.91
C ALA A 23 -10.76 -30.59 -20.83
N GLU A 24 -10.80 -29.37 -21.29
CA GLU A 24 -10.98 -28.18 -20.44
C GLU A 24 -12.41 -28.23 -19.87
N ALA A 25 -12.53 -28.36 -18.56
CA ALA A 25 -13.82 -28.22 -17.88
C ALA A 25 -14.35 -26.83 -18.16
N ALA A 26 -15.64 -26.73 -18.53
CA ALA A 26 -16.29 -25.44 -18.77
C ALA A 26 -16.07 -24.51 -17.57
N PRO A 27 -15.75 -23.23 -17.79
CA PRO A 27 -15.52 -22.29 -16.73
C PRO A 27 -16.79 -22.21 -15.85
N PRO A 28 -16.66 -22.19 -14.52
CA PRO A 28 -17.80 -22.01 -13.65
C PRO A 28 -18.52 -20.70 -14.00
N SER A 29 -19.86 -20.72 -13.94
CA SER A 29 -20.68 -19.53 -14.14
C SER A 29 -20.13 -18.38 -13.28
N PRO A 30 -20.11 -17.14 -13.79
CA PRO A 30 -19.54 -16.02 -13.05
C PRO A 30 -20.23 -15.91 -11.70
N MET A 31 -19.47 -16.18 -10.61
CA MET A 31 -19.93 -15.90 -9.25
C MET A 31 -20.11 -14.38 -9.16
N SER A 32 -21.35 -13.93 -9.04
CA SER A 32 -21.62 -12.53 -8.74
C SER A 32 -21.15 -12.29 -7.30
N PHE A 33 -20.04 -11.58 -7.14
CA PHE A 33 -19.65 -11.08 -5.83
C PHE A 33 -20.54 -9.88 -5.49
N PRO A 34 -21.43 -9.98 -4.49
CA PRO A 34 -22.45 -8.95 -4.22
C PRO A 34 -21.84 -7.59 -3.82
N ASN A 35 -20.56 -7.59 -3.47
CA ASN A 35 -19.81 -6.41 -3.01
C ASN A 35 -18.79 -5.92 -4.05
N TRP A 36 -18.93 -6.31 -5.31
CA TRP A 36 -18.01 -5.96 -6.39
C TRP A 36 -18.74 -5.25 -7.53
N TYR A 37 -18.13 -4.19 -8.02
CA TYR A 37 -18.51 -3.54 -9.27
C TYR A 37 -17.29 -3.41 -10.19
N ALA A 38 -17.44 -3.72 -11.44
CA ALA A 38 -16.52 -3.33 -12.51
C ALA A 38 -17.26 -3.38 -13.87
N PRO A 39 -16.91 -2.51 -14.83
CA PRO A 39 -17.37 -2.65 -16.20
C PRO A 39 -16.95 -4.01 -16.78
N LYS A 40 -17.78 -4.58 -17.66
CA LYS A 40 -17.47 -5.85 -18.31
C LYS A 40 -16.11 -5.80 -19.01
N GLY A 41 -15.24 -6.76 -18.72
CA GLY A 41 -13.90 -6.85 -19.30
C GLY A 41 -12.91 -5.81 -18.79
N TYR A 42 -13.23 -5.07 -17.75
CA TYR A 42 -12.36 -4.00 -17.21
C TYR A 42 -10.96 -4.49 -16.82
N LEU A 43 -10.85 -5.71 -16.29
CA LEU A 43 -9.59 -6.29 -15.84
C LEU A 43 -8.96 -7.29 -16.85
N THR A 44 -9.50 -7.43 -18.06
CA THR A 44 -9.00 -8.39 -19.05
C THR A 44 -7.53 -8.16 -19.41
N GLU A 45 -7.13 -6.90 -19.62
CA GLU A 45 -5.73 -6.58 -19.92
C GLU A 45 -4.81 -6.94 -18.75
N LEU A 46 -5.19 -6.65 -17.51
CA LEU A 46 -4.45 -7.02 -16.32
C LEU A 46 -4.33 -8.54 -16.20
N SER A 47 -5.42 -9.27 -16.42
CA SER A 47 -5.41 -10.75 -16.42
C SER A 47 -4.45 -11.31 -17.45
N THR A 48 -4.48 -10.80 -18.67
CA THR A 48 -3.57 -11.18 -19.75
C THR A 48 -2.11 -10.90 -19.37
N SER A 49 -1.84 -9.70 -18.85
CA SER A 49 -0.53 -9.29 -18.37
C SER A 49 0.03 -10.22 -17.29
N LEU A 50 -0.79 -10.56 -16.29
CA LEU A 50 -0.40 -11.46 -15.21
C LEU A 50 -0.09 -12.87 -15.73
N LYS A 51 -0.92 -13.41 -16.61
CA LYS A 51 -0.72 -14.74 -17.21
C LYS A 51 0.57 -14.84 -18.06
N ALA A 52 0.95 -13.76 -18.73
CA ALA A 52 2.16 -13.69 -19.55
C ALA A 52 3.44 -13.37 -18.76
N ALA A 53 3.33 -12.78 -17.56
CA ALA A 53 4.42 -12.17 -16.81
C ALA A 53 5.65 -13.06 -16.60
N GLN A 54 5.47 -14.34 -16.27
CA GLN A 54 6.59 -15.28 -16.06
C GLN A 54 7.31 -15.62 -17.38
N ALA A 55 6.56 -15.92 -18.44
CA ALA A 55 7.13 -16.27 -19.74
C ALA A 55 7.87 -15.07 -20.35
N GLU A 56 7.33 -13.87 -20.20
CA GLU A 56 7.93 -12.62 -20.68
C GLU A 56 9.02 -12.07 -19.77
N GLN A 57 9.29 -12.70 -18.63
CA GLN A 57 10.26 -12.26 -17.61
C GLN A 57 10.06 -10.79 -17.21
N ARG A 58 8.80 -10.33 -17.15
CA ARG A 58 8.45 -8.97 -16.75
C ARG A 58 7.63 -8.94 -15.46
N SER A 59 7.74 -7.84 -14.73
CA SER A 59 6.94 -7.61 -13.54
C SER A 59 5.63 -6.91 -13.92
N VAL A 60 4.51 -7.40 -13.38
CA VAL A 60 3.21 -6.71 -13.39
C VAL A 60 3.07 -5.96 -12.07
N SER A 61 3.14 -4.64 -12.14
CA SER A 61 3.12 -3.77 -10.96
C SER A 61 1.69 -3.54 -10.49
N ILE A 62 1.43 -3.86 -9.23
CA ILE A 62 0.17 -3.61 -8.52
C ILE A 62 0.47 -2.83 -7.26
N ILE A 63 -0.18 -1.69 -7.08
CA ILE A 63 0.02 -0.84 -5.90
C ILE A 63 -1.29 -0.74 -5.13
N GLN A 64 -1.24 -1.06 -3.84
CA GLN A 64 -2.31 -0.71 -2.90
C GLN A 64 -1.89 0.49 -2.08
N LEU A 65 -2.55 1.62 -2.33
CA LEU A 65 -2.35 2.90 -1.66
C LEU A 65 -3.41 3.09 -0.59
N GLY A 66 -3.01 3.50 0.62
CA GLY A 66 -3.96 3.69 1.70
C GLY A 66 -3.43 4.46 2.90
N ASP A 67 -4.12 4.25 4.00
CA ASP A 67 -3.85 4.87 5.30
C ASP A 67 -3.21 3.89 6.30
N SER A 68 -3.54 4.01 7.60
CA SER A 68 -3.05 3.11 8.65
C SER A 68 -3.49 1.65 8.47
N HIS A 69 -4.59 1.40 7.76
CA HIS A 69 -5.06 0.04 7.47
C HIS A 69 -4.14 -0.69 6.49
N ILE A 70 -3.38 0.06 5.66
CA ILE A 70 -2.46 -0.50 4.67
C ILE A 70 -0.99 -0.44 5.15
N GLN A 71 -0.60 0.57 5.97
CA GLN A 71 0.80 0.79 6.36
C GLN A 71 1.47 -0.43 7.00
N ALA A 72 0.75 -1.22 7.79
CA ALA A 72 1.29 -2.43 8.42
C ALA A 72 1.45 -3.62 7.46
N GLY A 73 0.95 -3.52 6.22
CA GLY A 73 1.06 -4.54 5.17
C GLY A 73 0.20 -5.79 5.35
N TYR A 74 -0.53 -5.92 6.46
CA TYR A 74 -1.32 -7.12 6.75
C TYR A 74 -2.51 -7.30 5.81
N ALA A 75 -3.20 -6.20 5.45
CA ALA A 75 -4.33 -6.26 4.53
C ALA A 75 -3.91 -6.58 3.08
N THR A 76 -2.69 -6.17 2.67
CA THR A 76 -2.17 -6.43 1.32
C THR A 76 -1.51 -7.82 1.19
N ARG A 77 -1.08 -8.41 2.30
CA ARG A 77 -0.34 -9.68 2.31
C ARG A 77 -1.07 -10.83 1.61
N PRO A 78 -2.36 -11.11 1.87
CA PRO A 78 -3.09 -12.18 1.20
C PRO A 78 -3.11 -12.00 -0.33
N LEU A 79 -3.35 -10.77 -0.80
CA LEU A 79 -3.35 -10.45 -2.22
C LEU A 79 -1.98 -10.69 -2.86
N ARG A 80 -0.90 -10.20 -2.22
CA ARG A 80 0.47 -10.43 -2.70
C ARG A 80 0.78 -11.91 -2.80
N GLN A 81 0.49 -12.68 -1.75
CA GLN A 81 0.76 -14.12 -1.72
C GLN A 81 0.01 -14.87 -2.82
N ALA A 82 -1.29 -14.61 -2.97
CA ALA A 82 -2.12 -15.29 -3.95
C ALA A 82 -1.71 -14.99 -5.39
N LEU A 83 -1.45 -13.71 -5.72
CA LEU A 83 -1.01 -13.32 -7.06
C LEU A 83 0.39 -13.86 -7.38
N GLN A 84 1.32 -13.81 -6.43
CA GLN A 84 2.67 -14.32 -6.61
C GLN A 84 2.72 -15.84 -6.73
N GLN A 85 1.91 -16.55 -5.97
CA GLN A 85 1.78 -18.01 -6.09
C GLN A 85 1.24 -18.43 -7.46
N ARG A 86 0.30 -17.65 -8.01
CA ARG A 86 -0.39 -17.99 -9.26
C ARG A 86 0.37 -17.52 -10.51
N TYR A 87 0.98 -16.33 -10.46
CA TYR A 87 1.52 -15.65 -11.65
C TYR A 87 3.03 -15.40 -11.57
N GLY A 88 3.71 -15.92 -10.53
CA GLY A 88 5.14 -15.72 -10.31
C GLY A 88 5.46 -14.59 -9.34
N ASP A 89 6.59 -14.72 -8.64
CA ASP A 89 7.07 -13.79 -7.61
C ASP A 89 8.13 -12.85 -8.18
N ALA A 90 7.72 -11.62 -8.51
CA ALA A 90 8.63 -10.56 -8.98
C ALA A 90 9.36 -9.83 -7.83
N GLY A 91 9.06 -10.14 -6.58
CA GLY A 91 9.69 -9.56 -5.39
C GLY A 91 8.71 -9.04 -4.36
N ARG A 92 9.26 -8.52 -3.23
CA ARG A 92 8.44 -7.93 -2.17
C ARG A 92 7.75 -6.64 -2.62
N GLY A 93 8.34 -5.94 -3.59
CA GLY A 93 7.92 -4.60 -3.97
C GLY A 93 8.41 -3.54 -2.99
N TRP A 94 7.63 -2.46 -2.85
CA TRP A 94 7.97 -1.34 -2.00
C TRP A 94 8.12 -1.74 -0.53
N ILE A 95 9.16 -1.23 0.13
CA ILE A 95 9.37 -1.29 1.57
C ILE A 95 9.58 0.11 2.12
N GLY A 96 8.70 0.51 3.04
CA GLY A 96 8.80 1.79 3.73
C GLY A 96 9.82 1.73 4.87
N TRP A 97 10.60 2.79 5.05
CA TRP A 97 11.54 2.91 6.17
C TRP A 97 10.86 3.53 7.40
N TYR A 98 9.65 3.11 7.67
CA TYR A 98 8.74 3.69 8.68
C TYR A 98 9.35 3.77 10.08
N ARG A 99 10.12 2.76 10.49
CA ARG A 99 10.74 2.73 11.82
C ARG A 99 11.77 3.83 12.03
N LEU A 100 12.41 4.32 10.96
CA LEU A 100 13.43 5.36 11.05
C LEU A 100 12.85 6.73 11.46
N TYR A 101 11.57 6.95 11.26
CA TYR A 101 10.88 8.15 11.77
C TYR A 101 9.82 7.84 12.85
N GLY A 102 9.94 6.66 13.49
CA GLY A 102 9.13 6.33 14.67
C GLY A 102 7.72 5.81 14.37
N SER A 103 7.44 5.34 13.14
CA SER A 103 6.15 4.74 12.79
C SER A 103 6.19 3.21 12.77
N ASN A 104 5.01 2.56 12.84
CA ASN A 104 4.91 1.11 12.69
C ASN A 104 5.22 0.68 11.25
N ALA A 105 5.77 -0.52 11.09
CA ALA A 105 6.15 -1.10 9.80
C ALA A 105 5.59 -2.52 9.66
N PRO A 106 5.41 -3.01 8.41
CA PRO A 106 5.23 -4.43 8.15
C PRO A 106 6.25 -5.31 8.86
N ARG A 107 5.87 -6.56 9.13
CA ARG A 107 6.75 -7.53 9.82
C ARG A 107 7.47 -8.48 8.86
N ASP A 108 7.26 -8.36 7.57
CA ASP A 108 7.87 -9.20 6.52
C ASP A 108 9.19 -8.63 5.97
N TYR A 109 9.65 -7.52 6.55
CA TYR A 109 10.98 -6.96 6.31
C TYR A 109 11.45 -6.16 7.55
N SER A 110 12.72 -5.80 7.57
CA SER A 110 13.30 -4.91 8.57
C SER A 110 14.20 -3.87 7.91
N VAL A 111 14.11 -2.62 8.37
CA VAL A 111 15.05 -1.56 8.04
C VAL A 111 15.48 -0.90 9.33
N THR A 112 16.78 -0.95 9.60
CA THR A 112 17.40 -0.34 10.79
C THR A 112 18.58 0.53 10.40
N SER A 113 18.96 1.48 11.24
CA SER A 113 20.09 2.35 11.00
C SER A 113 20.97 2.47 12.25
N LEU A 114 22.27 2.49 12.01
CA LEU A 114 23.27 2.82 13.02
C LEU A 114 23.95 4.15 12.68
N GLY A 115 24.25 4.92 13.70
CA GLY A 115 25.12 6.10 13.63
C GLY A 115 24.42 7.45 13.70
N LEU A 116 23.19 7.61 13.21
CA LEU A 116 22.54 8.92 13.14
C LEU A 116 21.05 8.88 13.47
N PRO A 117 20.52 9.96 14.06
CA PRO A 117 19.07 10.16 14.17
C PRO A 117 18.47 10.47 12.79
N TRP A 118 17.31 9.90 12.51
CA TRP A 118 16.52 10.19 11.33
C TRP A 118 15.33 11.10 11.67
N SER A 119 14.98 11.96 10.75
CA SER A 119 13.74 12.74 10.82
C SER A 119 12.89 12.47 9.58
N GLY A 120 11.57 12.52 9.74
CA GLY A 120 10.63 12.25 8.66
C GLY A 120 9.58 13.35 8.52
N GLU A 121 9.22 13.64 7.28
CA GLU A 121 8.03 14.39 6.92
C GLU A 121 7.08 13.47 6.17
N THR A 122 5.79 13.66 6.36
CA THR A 122 4.75 12.86 5.71
C THR A 122 3.75 13.76 4.99
N VAL A 123 2.98 13.18 4.08
CA VAL A 123 1.87 13.86 3.36
C VAL A 123 0.85 14.55 4.29
N LEU A 124 0.89 14.26 5.59
CA LEU A 124 -0.02 14.87 6.57
C LEU A 124 0.34 16.30 6.96
N ARG A 125 1.55 16.76 6.66
CA ARG A 125 1.98 18.11 7.01
C ARG A 125 1.36 19.12 6.05
N SER A 126 0.87 20.23 6.59
CA SER A 126 0.36 21.38 5.82
C SER A 126 1.47 22.14 5.09
N GLU A 127 2.67 22.11 5.66
CA GLU A 127 3.86 22.74 5.09
C GLU A 127 4.98 21.71 5.04
N LEU A 128 5.53 21.52 3.86
CA LEU A 128 6.61 20.60 3.59
C LEU A 128 7.90 21.37 3.39
N THR A 129 8.97 20.95 4.06
CA THR A 129 10.30 21.56 3.85
C THR A 129 11.05 20.88 2.70
N ARG A 130 10.55 19.74 2.21
CA ARG A 130 11.08 18.98 1.08
C ARG A 130 9.98 18.23 0.36
N PRO A 131 10.20 17.83 -0.91
CA PRO A 131 9.26 16.99 -1.64
C PRO A 131 8.96 15.69 -0.89
N ILE A 132 7.72 15.24 -0.94
CA ILE A 132 7.34 13.94 -0.38
C ILE A 132 7.66 12.84 -1.39
N GLY A 133 8.29 11.79 -0.91
CA GLY A 133 8.60 10.60 -1.71
C GLY A 133 7.39 9.71 -1.95
N LEU A 134 7.57 8.73 -2.83
CA LEU A 134 6.54 7.78 -3.28
C LEU A 134 5.83 7.06 -2.13
N GLY A 135 6.52 6.78 -1.02
CA GLY A 135 5.94 6.16 0.17
C GLY A 135 5.02 7.09 0.97
N GLY A 136 4.75 8.32 0.51
CA GLY A 136 3.99 9.32 1.27
C GLY A 136 4.81 9.98 2.39
N TYR A 137 6.13 9.84 2.36
CA TYR A 137 7.06 10.45 3.32
C TYR A 137 8.40 10.77 2.66
N SER A 138 9.18 11.64 3.32
CA SER A 138 10.60 11.86 3.08
C SER A 138 11.36 11.68 4.38
N LEU A 139 12.49 10.98 4.33
CA LEU A 139 13.38 10.74 5.45
C LEU A 139 14.69 11.48 5.24
N SER A 140 15.20 12.12 6.29
CA SER A 140 16.52 12.73 6.26
C SER A 140 17.39 12.34 7.44
N ALA A 141 18.67 12.18 7.17
CA ALA A 141 19.73 12.14 8.16
C ALA A 141 20.58 13.41 8.08
N PRO A 142 21.37 13.76 9.12
CA PRO A 142 22.31 14.87 9.05
C PRO A 142 23.29 14.71 7.88
N ALA A 143 23.42 15.75 7.04
CA ALA A 143 24.30 15.74 5.88
C ALA A 143 25.80 15.63 6.30
N GLY A 144 26.64 15.11 5.42
CA GLY A 144 28.07 14.96 5.63
C GLY A 144 28.47 13.94 6.69
N ARG A 145 27.55 13.10 7.16
CA ARG A 145 27.80 12.10 8.21
C ARG A 145 27.59 10.69 7.68
N SER A 146 28.47 9.79 8.08
CA SER A 146 28.33 8.37 7.79
C SER A 146 27.22 7.73 8.61
N PHE A 147 26.50 6.82 7.97
CA PHE A 147 25.53 5.93 8.62
C PHE A 147 25.56 4.56 7.94
N THR A 148 24.98 3.57 8.57
CA THR A 148 24.75 2.26 7.97
C THR A 148 23.26 1.94 8.06
N LEU A 149 22.65 1.61 6.91
CA LEU A 149 21.31 1.06 6.83
C LEU A 149 21.39 -0.44 6.65
N SER A 150 20.74 -1.20 7.52
CA SER A 150 20.61 -2.65 7.37
C SER A 150 19.21 -2.97 6.92
N ILE A 151 19.09 -3.68 5.79
CA ILE A 151 17.83 -4.10 5.17
C ILE A 151 17.78 -5.61 5.17
N SER A 152 16.70 -6.18 5.73
CA SER A 152 16.40 -7.61 5.72
C SER A 152 15.02 -7.86 5.14
N SER A 153 14.92 -8.81 4.24
CA SER A 153 13.66 -9.24 3.62
C SER A 153 12.91 -10.30 4.41
N LEU A 154 13.45 -10.75 5.55
CA LEU A 154 12.85 -11.72 6.47
C LEU A 154 12.23 -12.96 5.79
N GLY A 155 13.02 -13.61 4.92
CA GLY A 155 12.67 -14.89 4.30
C GLY A 155 12.28 -14.82 2.82
N ARG A 156 12.35 -13.65 2.18
CA ARG A 156 12.10 -13.50 0.74
C ARG A 156 13.38 -13.03 0.03
N PRO A 157 14.10 -13.91 -0.68
CA PRO A 157 15.33 -13.51 -1.38
C PRO A 157 15.06 -12.46 -2.45
N PHE A 158 15.95 -11.49 -2.58
CA PHE A 158 15.92 -10.48 -3.65
C PHE A 158 17.24 -10.42 -4.39
N ARG A 159 17.23 -9.97 -5.63
CA ARG A 159 18.42 -9.74 -6.46
C ARG A 159 18.68 -8.28 -6.76
N GLN A 160 17.66 -7.45 -6.61
CA GLN A 160 17.77 -6.02 -6.87
C GLN A 160 17.10 -5.24 -5.77
N LEU A 161 17.71 -4.11 -5.45
CA LEU A 161 17.20 -3.13 -4.51
C LEU A 161 17.20 -1.78 -5.22
N VAL A 162 16.02 -1.17 -5.37
CA VAL A 162 15.85 0.14 -5.99
C VAL A 162 15.63 1.17 -4.91
N VAL A 163 16.61 2.03 -4.64
CA VAL A 163 16.54 3.09 -3.63
C VAL A 163 16.07 4.38 -4.26
N LEU A 164 15.08 5.02 -3.66
CA LEU A 164 14.66 6.38 -4.02
C LEU A 164 15.32 7.40 -3.10
N ARG A 165 16.06 8.34 -3.69
CA ARG A 165 16.70 9.45 -2.99
C ARG A 165 16.46 10.78 -3.70
N SER A 166 16.53 11.90 -2.97
CA SER A 166 16.63 13.21 -3.61
C SER A 166 17.84 13.24 -4.57
N ALA A 167 17.72 13.97 -5.67
CA ALA A 167 18.80 14.05 -6.66
C ALA A 167 20.14 14.58 -6.09
N LEU A 168 20.07 15.43 -5.04
CA LEU A 168 21.23 15.99 -4.35
C LEU A 168 21.75 15.08 -3.21
N SER A 169 21.05 14.01 -2.88
CA SER A 169 21.44 13.14 -1.77
C SER A 169 22.51 12.14 -2.16
N TYR A 170 23.32 11.76 -1.18
CA TYR A 170 24.36 10.75 -1.33
C TYR A 170 23.80 9.45 -1.90
N PRO A 171 24.36 8.90 -3.00
CA PRO A 171 24.07 7.54 -3.41
C PRO A 171 24.43 6.55 -2.31
N LEU A 172 23.65 5.48 -2.21
CA LEU A 172 23.96 4.39 -1.27
C LEU A 172 24.71 3.27 -2.01
N VAL A 173 25.73 2.74 -1.35
CA VAL A 173 26.49 1.58 -1.84
C VAL A 173 26.26 0.40 -0.91
N GLY A 174 26.05 -0.77 -1.50
CA GLY A 174 25.88 -2.02 -0.76
C GLY A 174 27.22 -2.57 -0.27
N THR A 175 27.23 -3.17 0.91
CA THR A 175 28.37 -3.96 1.38
C THR A 175 28.38 -5.33 0.72
N GLY A 176 29.58 -5.83 0.37
CA GLY A 176 29.76 -7.12 -0.30
C GLY A 176 29.86 -7.01 -1.83
N GLN A 177 29.71 -8.14 -2.52
CA GLN A 177 29.80 -8.21 -4.00
C GLN A 177 28.53 -7.68 -4.66
N SER A 178 28.29 -6.38 -4.60
CA SER A 178 27.20 -5.73 -5.32
C SER A 178 27.74 -4.97 -6.52
N SER A 179 27.09 -5.10 -7.68
CA SER A 179 27.24 -4.15 -8.76
C SER A 179 26.21 -3.05 -8.59
N THR A 180 26.62 -1.80 -8.49
CA THR A 180 25.70 -0.67 -8.46
C THR A 180 25.54 -0.16 -9.87
N GLN A 181 24.35 -0.37 -10.46
CA GLN A 181 23.94 0.38 -11.63
C GLN A 181 23.20 1.62 -11.14
N ARG A 182 23.81 2.77 -11.31
CA ARG A 182 23.14 4.03 -11.09
C ARG A 182 22.14 4.23 -12.21
N GLY A 183 20.91 3.83 -11.97
CA GLY A 183 19.80 4.15 -12.83
C GLY A 183 19.43 5.62 -12.63
N GLN A 184 19.84 6.47 -13.51
CA GLN A 184 19.40 7.88 -13.55
C GLN A 184 17.94 7.97 -14.04
N PHE A 185 17.00 7.46 -13.29
CA PHE A 185 15.60 7.69 -13.58
C PHE A 185 15.07 8.73 -12.59
N ALA A 186 14.84 9.94 -13.10
CA ALA A 186 14.14 10.95 -12.32
C ALA A 186 12.69 10.49 -12.08
N ILE A 187 12.29 10.44 -10.81
CA ILE A 187 10.91 10.17 -10.37
C ILE A 187 10.46 11.42 -9.61
N GLY A 188 9.87 12.37 -10.33
CA GLY A 188 9.59 13.69 -9.76
C GLY A 188 10.89 14.32 -9.22
N SER A 189 10.89 14.71 -7.95
CA SER A 189 12.06 15.28 -7.26
C SER A 189 13.07 14.23 -6.76
N TYR A 190 12.86 12.95 -7.08
CA TYR A 190 13.69 11.83 -6.66
C TYR A 190 14.36 11.15 -7.85
N VAL A 191 15.49 10.55 -7.60
CA VAL A 191 16.19 9.63 -8.51
C VAL A 191 16.18 8.24 -7.92
N ALA A 192 16.20 7.23 -8.78
CA ALA A 192 16.22 5.82 -8.37
C ALA A 192 17.57 5.19 -8.68
N ASP A 193 18.27 4.72 -7.66
CA ASP A 193 19.49 3.93 -7.80
C ASP A 193 19.16 2.44 -7.66
N THR A 194 19.64 1.62 -8.61
CA THR A 194 19.45 0.18 -8.57
C THR A 194 20.76 -0.52 -8.17
N LEU A 195 20.72 -1.25 -7.07
CA LEU A 195 21.78 -2.16 -6.64
C LEU A 195 21.40 -3.58 -7.05
N SER A 196 22.32 -4.32 -7.62
CA SER A 196 22.08 -5.70 -8.11
C SER A 196 23.14 -6.68 -7.60
N TRP A 197 22.71 -7.91 -7.34
CA TRP A 197 23.56 -9.04 -6.92
C TRP A 197 23.47 -10.19 -7.91
N SER A 198 24.59 -10.85 -8.15
CA SER A 198 24.67 -12.03 -9.03
C SER A 198 23.86 -13.22 -8.50
N THR A 199 23.76 -13.35 -7.18
CA THR A 199 22.94 -14.36 -6.48
C THR A 199 21.89 -13.69 -5.60
N PRO A 200 20.74 -14.34 -5.36
CA PRO A 200 19.74 -13.82 -4.44
C PRO A 200 20.30 -13.70 -3.02
N ILE A 201 19.97 -12.61 -2.35
CA ILE A 201 20.32 -12.34 -0.95
C ILE A 201 19.08 -12.07 -0.13
N MET A 202 19.17 -12.16 1.20
CA MET A 202 18.08 -11.81 2.13
C MET A 202 18.35 -10.52 2.90
N ASP A 203 19.64 -10.19 3.05
CA ASP A 203 20.10 -9.09 3.88
C ASP A 203 21.19 -8.31 3.15
N THR A 204 21.19 -6.99 3.36
CA THR A 204 22.27 -6.12 2.89
C THR A 204 22.45 -4.95 3.84
N SER A 205 23.65 -4.40 3.87
CA SER A 205 23.94 -3.12 4.53
C SER A 205 24.30 -2.08 3.48
N LEU A 206 23.80 -0.88 3.64
CA LEU A 206 24.03 0.25 2.74
C LEU A 206 24.73 1.37 3.50
N SER A 207 25.67 2.02 2.86
CA SER A 207 26.37 3.20 3.38
C SER A 207 26.35 4.33 2.37
N PRO A 208 26.35 5.61 2.80
CA PRO A 208 26.37 6.74 1.88
C PRO A 208 27.76 6.92 1.26
N GLN A 209 27.77 7.30 -0.02
CA GLN A 209 28.98 7.70 -0.74
C GLN A 209 29.12 9.22 -0.64
N LEU A 210 29.67 9.70 0.47
CA LEU A 210 29.71 11.12 0.87
C LEU A 210 30.38 12.07 -0.10
N SER A 211 31.21 11.58 -1.04
CA SER A 211 31.89 12.41 -2.04
C SER A 211 31.00 12.84 -3.21
N GLU A 212 29.78 12.33 -3.31
CA GLU A 212 28.92 12.48 -4.49
C GLU A 212 27.59 13.20 -4.24
N GLY A 213 27.35 13.71 -3.05
CA GLY A 213 26.12 14.40 -2.69
C GLY A 213 26.35 15.37 -1.53
N ASP A 214 25.39 16.21 -1.26
CA ASP A 214 25.40 17.22 -0.20
C ASP A 214 24.22 17.07 0.79
N GLU A 215 23.31 16.16 0.52
CA GLU A 215 22.15 15.85 1.34
C GLU A 215 22.07 14.36 1.71
N ALA A 216 21.18 14.05 2.65
CA ALA A 216 20.84 12.68 3.03
C ALA A 216 19.32 12.53 3.14
N VAL A 217 18.62 12.62 2.01
CA VAL A 217 17.15 12.56 1.91
C VAL A 217 16.73 11.35 1.06
N TYR A 218 15.93 10.48 1.65
CA TYR A 218 15.52 9.21 1.04
C TYR A 218 14.01 9.00 1.19
N ALA A 219 13.41 8.28 0.24
CA ALA A 219 11.98 7.97 0.22
C ALA A 219 11.66 6.49 0.53
N GLY A 220 12.66 5.64 0.66
CA GLY A 220 12.51 4.19 0.82
C GLY A 220 13.08 3.41 -0.35
N CYS A 221 12.72 2.15 -0.47
CA CYS A 221 13.22 1.30 -1.56
C CYS A 221 12.23 0.21 -1.96
N ALA A 222 12.52 -0.48 -3.08
CA ALA A 222 11.80 -1.67 -3.50
C ALA A 222 12.75 -2.87 -3.59
N LEU A 223 12.27 -4.06 -3.19
CA LEU A 223 12.99 -5.33 -3.30
C LEU A 223 12.42 -6.14 -4.45
N LEU A 224 13.26 -6.46 -5.43
CA LEU A 224 12.89 -7.20 -6.63
C LEU A 224 13.61 -8.55 -6.67
N SER A 225 12.89 -9.60 -7.08
CA SER A 225 13.44 -10.95 -7.20
C SER A 225 14.35 -11.13 -8.42
N GLY A 226 14.22 -10.26 -9.43
CA GLY A 226 14.84 -10.40 -10.73
C GLY A 226 14.14 -11.43 -11.63
N LYS A 227 12.91 -11.85 -11.28
CA LYS A 227 12.06 -12.78 -12.04
C LYS A 227 10.79 -12.07 -12.51
N GLY A 228 10.16 -12.60 -13.56
CA GLY A 228 8.83 -12.17 -13.98
C GLY A 228 7.74 -12.63 -13.01
N GLY A 229 6.63 -11.88 -12.95
CA GLY A 229 5.49 -12.20 -12.11
C GLY A 229 4.79 -10.98 -11.52
N ALA A 230 3.95 -11.19 -10.52
CA ALA A 230 3.26 -10.13 -9.81
C ALA A 230 4.19 -9.41 -8.82
N LEU A 231 4.22 -8.08 -8.91
CA LEU A 231 4.93 -7.18 -8.00
C LEU A 231 3.90 -6.34 -7.23
N VAL A 232 3.54 -6.78 -6.04
CA VAL A 232 2.49 -6.13 -5.24
C VAL A 232 3.12 -5.29 -4.14
N SER A 233 2.91 -3.97 -4.21
CA SER A 233 3.41 -2.99 -3.24
C SER A 233 2.29 -2.45 -2.37
N ASP A 234 2.52 -2.38 -1.07
CA ASP A 234 1.69 -1.68 -0.10
C ASP A 234 2.32 -0.33 0.25
N ILE A 235 1.56 0.73 0.04
CA ILE A 235 1.96 2.10 0.37
C ILE A 235 0.87 2.67 1.27
N GLY A 236 1.17 2.87 2.54
CA GLY A 236 0.23 3.38 3.51
C GLY A 236 0.87 4.38 4.46
N ILE A 237 0.10 5.40 4.87
CA ILE A 237 0.53 6.39 5.86
C ILE A 237 -0.56 6.54 6.92
N ASN A 238 -0.20 6.29 8.18
CA ASN A 238 -1.11 6.48 9.30
C ASN A 238 -1.72 7.88 9.27
N GLY A 239 -3.05 7.95 9.29
CA GLY A 239 -3.77 9.22 9.28
C GLY A 239 -4.02 9.82 7.89
N ALA A 240 -3.55 9.20 6.81
CA ALA A 240 -3.74 9.72 5.46
C ALA A 240 -5.23 9.72 5.04
N ALA A 241 -5.58 10.69 4.23
CA ALA A 241 -6.88 10.93 3.63
C ALA A 241 -6.69 11.28 2.16
N TYR A 242 -7.75 11.23 1.34
CA TYR A 242 -7.67 11.53 -0.10
C TYR A 242 -6.98 12.86 -0.39
N ARG A 243 -7.31 13.93 0.36
CA ARG A 243 -6.72 15.27 0.17
C ARG A 243 -5.20 15.29 0.27
N HIS A 244 -4.59 14.40 1.04
CA HIS A 244 -3.14 14.37 1.24
C HIS A 244 -2.37 13.86 0.03
N TYR A 245 -3.02 13.09 -0.85
CA TYR A 245 -2.44 12.51 -2.05
C TYR A 245 -2.72 13.31 -3.33
N LEU A 246 -3.44 14.44 -3.21
CA LEU A 246 -3.73 15.33 -4.35
C LEU A 246 -2.56 16.24 -4.75
N ALA A 247 -1.43 16.20 -4.03
CA ALA A 247 -0.23 16.94 -4.42
C ALA A 247 0.28 16.41 -5.77
N ALA A 248 0.57 17.32 -6.71
CA ALA A 248 0.97 16.98 -8.07
C ALA A 248 2.21 16.06 -8.10
N ASP A 249 3.23 16.37 -7.31
CA ASP A 249 4.48 15.59 -7.25
C ASP A 249 4.24 14.13 -6.88
N TYR A 250 3.22 13.86 -6.05
CA TYR A 250 2.93 12.50 -5.61
C TYR A 250 2.36 11.66 -6.75
N ALA A 251 1.38 12.18 -7.46
CA ALA A 251 0.78 11.49 -8.60
C ALA A 251 1.79 11.27 -9.75
N GLU A 252 2.68 12.24 -9.99
CA GLU A 252 3.77 12.09 -10.96
C GLU A 252 4.74 10.97 -10.58
N GLN A 253 5.04 10.79 -9.29
CA GLN A 253 5.87 9.69 -8.82
C GLN A 253 5.18 8.34 -9.02
N LEU A 254 3.88 8.22 -8.73
CA LEU A 254 3.10 7.03 -9.05
C LEU A 254 3.14 6.73 -10.56
N ALA A 255 3.05 7.75 -11.41
CA ALA A 255 3.11 7.61 -12.85
C ALA A 255 4.43 6.98 -13.33
N GLN A 256 5.54 7.25 -12.66
CA GLN A 256 6.83 6.63 -13.00
C GLN A 256 6.89 5.12 -12.70
N LEU A 257 6.11 4.62 -11.74
CA LEU A 257 6.01 3.19 -11.43
C LEU A 257 5.11 2.42 -12.39
N ARG A 258 4.29 3.12 -13.18
CA ARG A 258 3.35 2.57 -14.16
C ARG A 258 2.62 1.33 -13.64
N PRO A 259 1.88 1.42 -12.54
CA PRO A 259 1.12 0.29 -12.06
C PRO A 259 0.09 -0.13 -13.11
N GLU A 260 -0.05 -1.43 -13.33
CA GLU A 260 -1.14 -1.97 -14.16
C GLU A 260 -2.46 -1.99 -13.38
N LEU A 261 -2.37 -2.06 -12.03
CA LEU A 261 -3.50 -1.88 -11.13
C LEU A 261 -3.11 -0.96 -9.97
N LEU A 262 -3.90 0.06 -9.73
CA LEU A 262 -3.84 0.91 -8.53
C LEU A 262 -5.09 0.68 -7.69
N ILE A 263 -4.91 0.14 -6.48
CA ILE A 263 -5.98 -0.08 -5.49
C ILE A 263 -5.95 1.08 -4.51
N LEU A 264 -7.05 1.83 -4.40
CA LEU A 264 -7.19 2.96 -3.50
C LEU A 264 -7.99 2.54 -2.26
N SER A 265 -7.32 2.44 -1.12
CA SER A 265 -7.87 1.97 0.16
C SER A 265 -7.82 3.10 1.19
N LEU A 266 -8.64 4.13 0.99
CA LEU A 266 -8.74 5.34 1.79
C LEU A 266 -10.18 5.58 2.27
N GLY A 267 -10.39 6.58 3.11
CA GLY A 267 -11.71 7.00 3.56
C GLY A 267 -11.93 6.88 5.06
N THR A 268 -11.15 6.08 5.79
CA THR A 268 -11.31 5.97 7.25
C THR A 268 -11.07 7.31 7.95
N ASN A 269 -9.96 7.99 7.62
CA ASN A 269 -9.62 9.27 8.22
C ASN A 269 -10.50 10.42 7.69
N ASP A 270 -10.90 10.35 6.43
CA ASP A 270 -11.81 11.30 5.80
C ASP A 270 -13.16 11.33 6.50
N THR A 271 -13.63 10.18 6.97
CA THR A 271 -14.95 10.00 7.57
C THR A 271 -14.94 9.91 9.11
N TYR A 272 -13.76 10.03 9.76
CA TYR A 272 -13.65 9.91 11.21
C TYR A 272 -14.03 11.21 11.95
N SER A 273 -15.16 11.78 11.54
CA SER A 273 -15.82 12.89 12.20
C SER A 273 -17.33 12.80 12.00
N THR A 274 -18.11 13.01 13.04
CA THR A 274 -19.57 13.11 12.95
C THR A 274 -20.02 14.27 12.05
N LYS A 275 -19.14 15.24 11.80
CA LYS A 275 -19.34 16.41 10.94
C LYS A 275 -18.70 16.26 9.56
N ALA A 276 -18.18 15.07 9.20
CA ALA A 276 -17.57 14.85 7.90
C ALA A 276 -18.58 15.17 6.78
N ASN A 277 -18.14 15.98 5.83
CA ASN A 277 -18.91 16.30 4.63
C ASN A 277 -18.59 15.26 3.54
N ILE A 278 -19.50 14.33 3.32
CA ILE A 278 -19.30 13.20 2.40
C ILE A 278 -19.16 13.67 0.94
N GLU A 279 -19.86 14.73 0.55
CA GLU A 279 -19.75 15.28 -0.81
C GLU A 279 -18.35 15.87 -1.07
N GLU A 280 -17.78 16.55 -0.08
CA GLU A 280 -16.40 17.09 -0.17
C GLU A 280 -15.37 15.96 -0.26
N VAL A 281 -15.50 14.94 0.59
CA VAL A 281 -14.60 13.76 0.56
C VAL A 281 -14.72 13.03 -0.77
N LEU A 282 -15.94 12.88 -1.30
CA LEU A 282 -16.17 12.26 -2.59
C LEU A 282 -15.56 13.06 -3.74
N ALA A 283 -15.65 14.40 -3.68
CA ALA A 283 -15.00 15.27 -4.66
C ALA A 283 -13.47 15.10 -4.66
N GLN A 284 -12.85 14.98 -3.47
CA GLN A 284 -11.41 14.70 -3.36
C GLN A 284 -11.05 13.32 -3.94
N ALA A 285 -11.86 12.29 -3.66
CA ALA A 285 -11.67 10.96 -4.24
C ALA A 285 -11.77 10.99 -5.77
N ARG A 286 -12.78 11.68 -6.31
CA ARG A 286 -12.97 11.89 -7.76
C ARG A 286 -11.78 12.61 -8.39
N SER A 287 -11.32 13.69 -7.75
CA SER A 287 -10.16 14.45 -8.25
C SER A 287 -8.92 13.58 -8.32
N PHE A 288 -8.69 12.71 -7.33
CA PHE A 288 -7.54 11.80 -7.36
C PHE A 288 -7.69 10.73 -8.45
N VAL A 289 -8.87 10.16 -8.65
CA VAL A 289 -9.15 9.23 -9.76
C VAL A 289 -8.88 9.89 -11.12
N GLN A 290 -9.34 11.13 -11.32
CA GLN A 290 -9.15 11.88 -12.57
C GLN A 290 -7.67 12.18 -12.81
N LEU A 291 -6.94 12.62 -11.78
CA LEU A 291 -5.49 12.85 -11.85
C LEU A 291 -4.72 11.58 -12.22
N VAL A 292 -5.06 10.44 -11.63
CA VAL A 292 -4.46 9.16 -11.98
C VAL A 292 -4.77 8.79 -13.43
N ARG A 293 -5.99 8.97 -13.91
CA ARG A 293 -6.37 8.67 -15.31
C ARG A 293 -5.66 9.54 -16.32
N GLU A 294 -5.43 10.81 -15.98
CA GLU A 294 -4.68 11.75 -16.83
C GLU A 294 -3.21 11.31 -16.98
N LEU A 295 -2.55 11.01 -15.87
CA LEU A 295 -1.13 10.67 -15.85
C LEU A 295 -0.86 9.19 -16.22
N LEU A 296 -1.81 8.32 -15.99
CA LEU A 296 -1.71 6.87 -16.11
C LEU A 296 -2.92 6.27 -16.85
N PRO A 297 -3.16 6.62 -18.12
CA PRO A 297 -4.40 6.25 -18.83
C PRO A 297 -4.58 4.74 -19.03
N LYS A 298 -3.54 3.93 -18.90
CA LYS A 298 -3.60 2.46 -19.01
C LYS A 298 -3.77 1.75 -17.67
N THR A 299 -3.57 2.43 -16.56
CA THR A 299 -3.70 1.87 -15.22
C THR A 299 -5.17 1.59 -14.89
N LYS A 300 -5.46 0.37 -14.49
CA LYS A 300 -6.76 0.03 -13.92
C LYS A 300 -6.84 0.55 -12.50
N ILE A 301 -7.97 1.15 -12.13
CA ILE A 301 -8.21 1.69 -10.79
C ILE A 301 -9.26 0.81 -10.10
N LEU A 302 -8.99 0.42 -8.86
CA LEU A 302 -9.90 -0.30 -7.98
C LEU A 302 -10.07 0.50 -6.68
N LEU A 303 -11.27 0.99 -6.43
CA LEU A 303 -11.60 1.60 -5.15
C LEU A 303 -11.94 0.50 -4.13
N THR A 304 -11.46 0.60 -2.89
CA THR A 304 -12.01 -0.18 -1.78
C THR A 304 -12.67 0.76 -0.78
N THR A 305 -13.86 0.42 -0.32
CA THR A 305 -14.55 1.24 0.67
C THR A 305 -13.88 1.11 2.05
N PRO A 306 -13.96 2.17 2.91
CA PRO A 306 -13.39 2.09 4.25
C PRO A 306 -14.07 0.99 5.07
N PRO A 307 -13.33 0.24 5.91
CA PRO A 307 -13.91 -0.77 6.77
C PRO A 307 -14.83 -0.13 7.84
N PRO A 308 -15.77 -0.91 8.42
CA PRO A 308 -16.60 -0.43 9.51
C PRO A 308 -15.77 0.04 10.71
N SER A 309 -16.16 1.14 11.33
CA SER A 309 -15.49 1.71 12.50
C SER A 309 -16.49 2.37 13.46
N TYR A 310 -16.01 2.85 14.60
CA TYR A 310 -16.83 3.53 15.61
C TYR A 310 -16.21 4.85 15.98
N PHE A 311 -17.05 5.87 16.17
CA PHE A 311 -16.66 7.10 16.86
C PHE A 311 -16.44 6.82 18.34
N ARG A 312 -15.40 7.40 18.90
CA ARG A 312 -15.11 7.36 20.32
C ARG A 312 -15.43 8.69 20.95
N SER A 313 -16.25 8.67 21.99
CA SER A 313 -16.59 9.84 22.78
C SER A 313 -16.41 9.57 24.28
N ALA A 314 -16.31 10.63 25.08
CA ALA A 314 -16.25 10.53 26.53
C ALA A 314 -17.58 11.01 27.12
N SER A 315 -18.25 10.15 27.90
CA SER A 315 -19.41 10.52 28.72
C SER A 315 -18.96 10.71 30.14
N THR A 316 -19.31 11.86 30.74
CA THR A 316 -19.01 12.16 32.13
C THR A 316 -20.27 12.06 32.95
N SER A 317 -20.25 11.22 33.98
CA SER A 317 -21.31 11.08 35.00
C SER A 317 -20.74 11.33 36.39
N TYR A 318 -21.64 11.54 37.33
CA TYR A 318 -21.25 11.70 38.71
C TYR A 318 -21.92 10.62 39.57
N VAL A 319 -21.09 9.85 40.27
CA VAL A 319 -21.54 8.80 41.18
C VAL A 319 -21.34 9.28 42.61
N TYR A 320 -22.35 9.08 43.44
CA TYR A 320 -22.26 9.37 44.83
C TYR A 320 -21.88 8.13 45.64
N THR A 321 -20.71 8.14 46.25
CA THR A 321 -20.20 7.04 47.09
C THR A 321 -20.22 7.43 48.56
N GLY A 322 -20.49 6.47 49.47
CA GLY A 322 -20.49 6.65 50.94
C GLY A 322 -21.87 6.56 51.58
N LYS A 323 -21.89 6.39 52.91
CA LYS A 323 -23.12 6.32 53.72
C LYS A 323 -23.75 7.70 53.90
N ARG A 324 -25.10 7.74 54.11
CA ARG A 324 -26.01 8.86 54.04
C ARG A 324 -25.49 10.27 54.48
N LYS A 325 -24.61 10.35 55.54
CA LYS A 325 -24.02 11.62 56.01
C LYS A 325 -22.60 11.88 55.48
N LYS A 326 -21.98 10.97 54.72
CA LYS A 326 -20.61 11.10 54.16
C LYS A 326 -20.58 10.81 52.68
N ARG A 327 -21.64 11.18 51.92
CA ARG A 327 -21.68 11.02 50.47
C ARG A 327 -20.66 11.95 49.81
N ARG A 328 -19.74 11.37 49.03
CA ARG A 328 -18.79 12.12 48.19
C ARG A 328 -19.20 11.95 46.73
N ARG A 329 -19.27 13.08 46.02
CA ARG A 329 -19.48 13.13 44.60
C ARG A 329 -18.17 12.77 43.91
N ARG A 330 -18.16 11.70 43.13
CA ARG A 330 -17.03 11.26 42.31
C ARG A 330 -17.38 11.43 40.84
N ARG A 331 -16.52 12.12 40.08
CA ARG A 331 -16.62 12.21 38.63
C ARG A 331 -16.16 10.86 38.05
N VAL A 332 -16.97 10.27 37.18
CA VAL A 332 -16.67 9.03 36.43
C VAL A 332 -16.76 9.39 34.96
N THR A 333 -15.68 9.16 34.23
CA THR A 333 -15.65 9.31 32.76
C THR A 333 -15.67 7.92 32.15
N THR A 334 -16.64 7.66 31.29
CA THR A 334 -16.81 6.39 30.58
C THR A 334 -16.62 6.65 29.09
N THR A 335 -15.86 5.78 28.42
CA THR A 335 -15.77 5.79 26.96
C THR A 335 -17.04 5.21 26.38
N VAL A 336 -17.62 5.93 25.42
CA VAL A 336 -18.80 5.51 24.66
C VAL A 336 -18.41 5.38 23.19
N TYR A 337 -18.83 4.29 22.58
CA TYR A 337 -18.63 4.05 21.16
C TYR A 337 -19.97 4.11 20.42
N SER A 338 -20.02 4.82 19.31
CA SER A 338 -21.15 4.85 18.38
C SER A 338 -20.68 4.49 16.98
N TYR A 339 -21.50 3.73 16.26
CA TYR A 339 -21.15 3.29 14.91
C TYR A 339 -20.87 4.48 13.99
N ASN A 340 -19.84 4.38 13.15
CA ASN A 340 -19.47 5.42 12.20
C ASN A 340 -20.35 5.35 10.96
N THR A 341 -21.49 6.04 11.00
CA THR A 341 -22.42 6.13 9.86
C THR A 341 -21.81 6.88 8.68
N LYS A 342 -20.83 7.76 8.90
CA LYS A 342 -20.14 8.51 7.85
C LYS A 342 -19.29 7.59 6.96
N ALA A 343 -18.63 6.59 7.54
CA ALA A 343 -17.92 5.58 6.78
C ALA A 343 -18.88 4.77 5.88
N ARG A 344 -20.06 4.40 6.40
CA ARG A 344 -21.11 3.74 5.60
C ARG A 344 -21.64 4.62 4.47
N GLU A 345 -21.94 5.89 4.76
CA GLU A 345 -22.41 6.85 3.76
C GLU A 345 -21.38 7.02 2.63
N PHE A 346 -20.11 7.13 2.99
CA PHE A 346 -19.00 7.27 2.05
C PHE A 346 -18.76 5.98 1.25
N ALA A 347 -18.89 4.80 1.88
CA ALA A 347 -18.80 3.52 1.19
C ALA A 347 -19.82 3.43 0.03
N ALA A 348 -21.09 3.76 0.31
CA ALA A 348 -22.12 3.82 -0.72
C ALA A 348 -21.83 4.87 -1.81
N ALA A 349 -21.24 6.02 -1.43
CA ALA A 349 -20.86 7.06 -2.38
C ALA A 349 -19.69 6.64 -3.28
N LEU A 350 -18.69 5.94 -2.75
CA LEU A 350 -17.58 5.41 -3.54
C LEU A 350 -18.02 4.35 -4.56
N MET A 351 -18.97 3.49 -4.20
CA MET A 351 -19.52 2.51 -5.15
C MET A 351 -20.19 3.21 -6.34
N ARG A 352 -20.99 4.27 -6.08
CA ARG A 352 -21.59 5.10 -7.15
C ARG A 352 -20.55 5.84 -7.97
N LEU A 353 -19.51 6.39 -7.31
CA LEU A 353 -18.40 7.03 -8.02
C LEU A 353 -17.73 6.06 -9.00
N ALA A 354 -17.53 4.81 -8.61
CA ALA A 354 -16.94 3.81 -9.49
C ALA A 354 -17.82 3.53 -10.72
N GLU A 355 -19.15 3.47 -10.55
CA GLU A 355 -20.11 3.34 -11.65
C GLU A 355 -20.05 4.54 -12.60
N GLU A 356 -20.07 5.74 -12.06
CA GLU A 356 -20.00 7.00 -12.81
C GLU A 356 -18.68 7.15 -13.59
N GLU A 357 -17.57 6.79 -12.97
CA GLU A 357 -16.23 6.89 -13.60
C GLU A 357 -15.89 5.64 -14.45
N GLY A 358 -16.71 4.59 -14.45
CA GLY A 358 -16.44 3.35 -15.20
C GLY A 358 -15.16 2.65 -14.74
N ILE A 359 -14.90 2.59 -13.43
CA ILE A 359 -13.77 1.91 -12.80
C ILE A 359 -14.23 0.81 -11.85
N ALA A 360 -13.31 -0.03 -11.37
CA ALA A 360 -13.68 -1.08 -10.44
C ALA A 360 -13.84 -0.57 -8.99
N ALA A 361 -14.74 -1.19 -8.22
CA ALA A 361 -14.86 -0.99 -6.79
C ALA A 361 -15.19 -2.28 -6.04
N PHE A 362 -14.66 -2.40 -4.82
CA PHE A 362 -14.96 -3.44 -3.85
C PHE A 362 -15.52 -2.83 -2.57
N ASP A 363 -16.78 -3.15 -2.26
CA ASP A 363 -17.42 -2.70 -1.02
C ASP A 363 -16.96 -3.56 0.17
N LEU A 364 -15.76 -3.27 0.67
CA LEU A 364 -15.21 -3.92 1.87
C LEU A 364 -16.12 -3.71 3.08
N HIS A 365 -16.74 -2.54 3.21
CA HIS A 365 -17.65 -2.23 4.32
C HIS A 365 -18.79 -3.26 4.41
N SER A 366 -19.47 -3.51 3.29
CA SER A 366 -20.56 -4.47 3.20
C SER A 366 -20.05 -5.92 3.25
N ALA A 367 -18.89 -6.22 2.63
CA ALA A 367 -18.27 -7.55 2.68
C ALA A 367 -17.92 -7.97 4.10
N MET A 368 -17.60 -7.02 4.99
CA MET A 368 -17.39 -7.26 6.43
C MET A 368 -18.70 -7.36 7.22
N GLY A 369 -19.86 -7.24 6.58
CA GLY A 369 -21.19 -7.30 7.20
C GLY A 369 -21.67 -5.97 7.81
N GLY A 370 -21.01 -4.86 7.52
CA GLY A 370 -21.39 -3.53 7.99
C GLY A 370 -21.52 -3.45 9.53
N GLU A 371 -22.53 -2.72 10.01
CA GLU A 371 -22.77 -2.55 11.45
C GLU A 371 -23.03 -3.86 12.20
N GLN A 372 -23.80 -4.76 11.62
CA GLN A 372 -24.15 -6.03 12.28
C GLN A 372 -22.95 -6.99 12.30
N GLY A 373 -22.23 -7.09 11.19
CA GLY A 373 -21.02 -7.92 11.09
C GLY A 373 -19.92 -7.48 12.07
N THR A 374 -19.78 -6.18 12.31
CA THR A 374 -18.75 -5.64 13.21
C THR A 374 -18.86 -6.19 14.63
N LYS A 375 -20.04 -6.62 15.09
CA LYS A 375 -20.23 -7.24 16.41
C LYS A 375 -19.47 -8.55 16.53
N SER A 376 -19.49 -9.39 15.48
CA SER A 376 -18.69 -10.63 15.47
C SER A 376 -17.19 -10.33 15.40
N TRP A 377 -16.76 -9.36 14.59
CA TRP A 377 -15.35 -8.95 14.55
C TRP A 377 -14.82 -8.47 15.90
N ILE A 378 -15.69 -7.81 16.71
CA ILE A 378 -15.36 -7.43 18.09
C ILE A 378 -15.27 -8.65 19.00
N ALA A 379 -16.26 -9.56 18.93
CA ALA A 379 -16.32 -10.76 19.76
C ALA A 379 -15.14 -11.70 19.50
N ASP A 380 -14.72 -11.79 18.24
CA ASP A 380 -13.58 -12.61 17.79
C ASP A 380 -12.21 -11.92 18.05
N GLY A 381 -12.19 -10.71 18.64
CA GLY A 381 -10.95 -9.97 18.91
C GLY A 381 -10.28 -9.38 17.67
N LEU A 382 -10.94 -9.38 16.52
CA LEU A 382 -10.41 -8.92 15.25
C LEU A 382 -10.41 -7.39 15.12
N LEU A 383 -11.35 -6.70 15.79
CA LEU A 383 -11.39 -5.22 15.89
C LEU A 383 -10.81 -4.79 17.23
N LEU A 384 -9.79 -3.91 17.19
CA LEU A 384 -9.08 -3.48 18.40
C LEU A 384 -9.94 -2.59 19.33
N GLY A 385 -9.42 -2.34 20.53
CA GLY A 385 -10.13 -1.60 21.57
C GLY A 385 -10.45 -0.13 21.25
N ASP A 386 -9.76 0.48 20.27
CA ASP A 386 -10.09 1.82 19.77
C ASP A 386 -11.30 1.82 18.81
N ARG A 387 -11.73 0.64 18.36
CA ARG A 387 -12.85 0.44 17.45
C ARG A 387 -12.68 1.08 16.07
N VAL A 388 -11.42 1.30 15.65
CA VAL A 388 -11.04 1.80 14.33
C VAL A 388 -10.07 0.83 13.66
N HIS A 389 -9.02 0.44 14.38
CA HIS A 389 -7.99 -0.44 13.86
C HIS A 389 -8.28 -1.90 14.17
N TYR A 390 -7.74 -2.77 13.33
CA TYR A 390 -7.94 -4.22 13.43
C TYR A 390 -6.67 -4.91 13.94
N ALA A 391 -6.83 -6.08 14.55
CA ALA A 391 -5.73 -6.98 14.82
C ALA A 391 -5.11 -7.48 13.51
N GLN A 392 -3.94 -8.09 13.57
CA GLN A 392 -3.28 -8.64 12.38
C GLN A 392 -4.22 -9.57 11.61
N GLU A 393 -4.85 -10.52 12.31
CA GLU A 393 -5.78 -11.49 11.74
C GLU A 393 -7.02 -10.82 11.13
N GLY A 394 -7.47 -9.71 11.73
CA GLY A 394 -8.56 -8.89 11.20
C GLY A 394 -8.20 -8.24 9.87
N TYR A 395 -7.00 -7.66 9.77
CA TYR A 395 -6.51 -7.12 8.50
C TYR A 395 -6.27 -8.21 7.45
N GLU A 396 -5.72 -9.35 7.81
CA GLU A 396 -5.53 -10.47 6.90
C GLU A 396 -6.86 -10.99 6.35
N ARG A 397 -7.91 -11.06 7.19
CA ARG A 397 -9.26 -11.42 6.73
C ARG A 397 -9.85 -10.38 5.77
N GLN A 398 -9.63 -9.08 6.00
CA GLN A 398 -10.01 -8.03 5.03
C GLN A 398 -9.29 -8.23 3.70
N GLY A 399 -7.99 -8.49 3.74
CA GLY A 399 -7.19 -8.79 2.57
C GLY A 399 -7.64 -10.05 1.82
N GLN A 400 -8.06 -11.10 2.52
CA GLN A 400 -8.63 -12.31 1.92
C GLN A 400 -9.92 -12.01 1.16
N LEU A 401 -10.85 -11.24 1.75
CA LEU A 401 -12.09 -10.84 1.09
C LEU A 401 -11.82 -10.09 -0.23
N LEU A 402 -10.89 -9.14 -0.23
CA LEU A 402 -10.48 -8.43 -1.45
C LEU A 402 -9.82 -9.37 -2.45
N THR A 403 -8.95 -10.27 -1.98
CA THR A 403 -8.20 -11.21 -2.82
C THR A 403 -9.13 -12.16 -3.56
N GLU A 404 -10.09 -12.75 -2.86
CA GLU A 404 -11.08 -13.67 -3.43
C GLU A 404 -11.92 -12.97 -4.50
N ALA A 405 -12.40 -11.75 -4.20
CA ALA A 405 -13.18 -10.96 -5.15
C ALA A 405 -12.37 -10.60 -6.40
N LEU A 406 -11.12 -10.13 -6.25
CA LEU A 406 -10.27 -9.76 -7.38
C LEU A 406 -9.86 -10.97 -8.23
N LEU A 407 -9.47 -12.08 -7.61
CA LEU A 407 -9.09 -13.30 -8.35
C LEU A 407 -10.25 -13.83 -9.20
N ALA A 408 -11.46 -13.83 -8.67
CA ALA A 408 -12.64 -14.25 -9.44
C ALA A 408 -12.87 -13.37 -10.69
N GLN A 409 -12.51 -12.08 -10.63
CA GLN A 409 -12.62 -11.16 -11.77
C GLN A 409 -11.47 -11.31 -12.77
N LEU A 410 -10.31 -11.77 -12.35
CA LEU A 410 -9.17 -12.05 -13.23
C LEU A 410 -9.33 -13.37 -14.01
N GLU A 411 -10.27 -14.22 -13.61
CA GLU A 411 -10.58 -15.49 -14.26
C GLU A 411 -11.68 -15.37 -15.34
N LEU A 412 -12.43 -14.26 -15.32
CA LEU A 412 -13.48 -13.94 -16.31
C LEU A 412 -12.87 -13.32 -17.57
#